data_40e5d666e587820443d0e5f37bc3995a
#
_entry.id   40e5d666e587820443d0e5f37bc3995a
#
_cell.length_a   1.000
_cell.length_b   1.000
_cell.length_c   1.000
_cell.angle_alpha   90.00
_cell.angle_beta   90.00
_cell.angle_gamma   90.00
#
_symmetry.space_group_name_H-M   'P 1'
#
loop_
_entity.id
_entity.type
_entity.pdbx_description
1 polymer ?
#
loop_
_entity_poly.entity_id
_entity_poly.type
_entity_poly.pdbx_seq_one_letter_code
_entity_poly.pdbx_strand_id
1 'polypeptide(L)'
;MFRLWAKIFENNRMISDTCVIDESVDTRTHKVFRAIEKACNQFDLSVPVWLDKNIADFKRLSKTRFNQDNFIESVSFDYLEIQVIEED
;
A
#
# COMPACT_ATOMS: atom_id res chain seq x y z
N MET A 1 11.53 -3.70 -13.67
CA MET A 1 11.18 -4.26 -12.35
C MET A 1 10.19 -3.35 -11.65
N PHE A 2 9.15 -3.90 -11.06
CA PHE A 2 8.17 -3.13 -10.30
C PHE A 2 8.45 -3.27 -8.81
N ARG A 3 8.48 -2.14 -8.07
CA ARG A 3 8.66 -2.13 -6.63
C ARG A 3 7.62 -1.24 -5.98
N LEU A 4 6.99 -1.77 -4.94
CA LEU A 4 6.06 -1.01 -4.12
C LEU A 4 6.55 -1.01 -2.68
N TRP A 5 6.66 0.17 -2.09
CA TRP A 5 7.09 0.35 -0.70
C TRP A 5 5.86 0.61 0.15
N ALA A 6 5.64 -0.26 1.13
CA ALA A 6 4.52 -0.16 2.08
C ALA A 6 5.08 0.19 3.45
N LYS A 7 4.51 1.24 4.06
CA LYS A 7 5.02 1.81 5.32
C LYS A 7 3.86 1.99 6.31
N ILE A 8 4.08 1.58 7.56
CA ILE A 8 3.11 1.81 8.62
C ILE A 8 3.60 2.95 9.50
N PHE A 9 2.75 3.95 9.70
CA PHE A 9 3.05 5.14 10.51
C PHE A 9 2.14 5.21 11.73
N GLU A 10 2.73 5.57 12.87
CA GLU A 10 2.03 5.82 14.11
C GLU A 10 2.75 6.95 14.84
N ASN A 11 1.98 7.97 15.27
CA ASN A 11 2.53 9.15 15.95
C ASN A 11 3.66 9.81 15.15
N ASN A 12 3.46 9.95 13.84
CA ASN A 12 4.41 10.55 12.90
C ASN A 12 5.73 9.78 12.76
N ARG A 13 5.75 8.51 13.16
CA ARG A 13 6.94 7.65 13.05
C ARG A 13 6.63 6.44 12.20
N MET A 14 7.56 6.08 11.34
CA MET A 14 7.47 4.83 10.60
C MET A 14 7.85 3.70 11.53
N ILE A 15 6.87 2.87 11.90
CA ILE A 15 7.09 1.76 12.84
C ILE A 15 7.38 0.45 12.15
N SER A 16 7.02 0.32 10.87
CA SER A 16 7.28 -0.90 10.10
C SER A 16 7.23 -0.57 8.62
N ASP A 17 7.95 -1.33 7.82
CA ASP A 17 7.88 -1.19 6.36
C ASP A 17 8.27 -2.49 5.67
N THR A 18 7.88 -2.60 4.41
CA THR A 18 8.29 -3.68 3.54
C THR A 18 8.29 -3.20 2.09
N CYS A 19 9.15 -3.78 1.28
CA CYS A 19 9.20 -3.49 -0.15
C CYS A 19 8.84 -4.77 -0.91
N VAL A 20 7.82 -4.68 -1.76
CA VAL A 20 7.38 -5.81 -2.59
C VAL A 20 7.89 -5.61 -4.01
N ILE A 21 8.56 -6.63 -4.53
CA ILE A 21 9.12 -6.64 -5.88
C ILE A 21 8.28 -7.57 -6.75
N ASP A 22 7.91 -7.12 -7.96
CA ASP A 22 7.16 -7.91 -8.92
C ASP A 22 7.84 -7.81 -10.27
N GLU A 23 8.36 -8.93 -10.76
CA GLU A 23 9.05 -9.01 -12.06
C GLU A 23 8.17 -9.64 -13.13
N SER A 24 6.90 -9.91 -12.83
CA SER A 24 6.00 -10.56 -13.78
C SER A 24 5.64 -9.64 -14.95
N VAL A 25 5.19 -10.27 -16.04
CA VAL A 25 4.65 -9.55 -17.20
C VAL A 25 3.15 -9.42 -16.98
N ASP A 26 2.73 -8.28 -16.45
CA ASP A 26 1.33 -8.03 -16.12
C ASP A 26 1.06 -6.53 -16.13
N THR A 27 -0.20 -6.14 -15.97
CA THR A 27 -0.59 -4.73 -15.92
C THR A 27 -0.14 -4.10 -14.61
N ARG A 28 0.03 -2.78 -14.61
CA ARG A 28 0.37 -2.03 -13.41
C ARG A 28 -0.68 -2.22 -12.31
N THR A 29 -1.95 -2.20 -12.68
CA THR A 29 -3.05 -2.38 -11.73
C THR A 29 -2.96 -3.71 -10.99
N HIS A 30 -2.74 -4.80 -11.73
CA HIS A 30 -2.60 -6.13 -11.12
C HIS A 30 -1.37 -6.20 -10.22
N LYS A 31 -0.26 -5.59 -10.63
CA LYS A 31 0.97 -5.58 -9.83
C LYS A 31 0.76 -4.82 -8.53
N VAL A 32 0.06 -3.68 -8.57
CA VAL A 32 -0.25 -2.88 -7.37
C VAL A 32 -1.10 -3.69 -6.40
N PHE A 33 -2.19 -4.29 -6.86
CA PHE A 33 -3.06 -5.06 -5.97
C PHE A 33 -2.35 -6.27 -5.38
N ARG A 34 -1.55 -6.96 -6.17
CA ARG A 34 -0.76 -8.11 -5.70
C ARG A 34 0.26 -7.70 -4.64
N ALA A 35 0.91 -6.56 -4.86
CA ALA A 35 1.91 -6.03 -3.92
C ALA A 35 1.28 -5.62 -2.59
N ILE A 36 0.11 -4.98 -2.64
CA ILE A 36 -0.62 -4.61 -1.42
C ILE A 36 -1.01 -5.86 -0.64
N GLU A 37 -1.52 -6.88 -1.31
CA GLU A 37 -1.88 -8.14 -0.68
C GLU A 37 -0.68 -8.77 0.03
N LYS A 38 0.46 -8.82 -0.63
CA LYS A 38 1.69 -9.37 -0.04
C LYS A 38 2.17 -8.55 1.15
N ALA A 39 2.15 -7.22 1.05
CA ALA A 39 2.55 -6.34 2.14
C ALA A 39 1.62 -6.52 3.35
N CYS A 40 0.31 -6.55 3.13
CA CYS A 40 -0.66 -6.74 4.21
C CYS A 40 -0.50 -8.11 4.87
N ASN A 41 -0.18 -9.14 4.10
CA ASN A 41 0.13 -10.45 4.65
C ASN A 41 1.32 -10.39 5.62
N GLN A 42 2.37 -9.66 5.25
CA GLN A 42 3.54 -9.51 6.11
C GLN A 42 3.23 -8.74 7.39
N PHE A 43 2.32 -7.77 7.31
CA PHE A 43 1.91 -6.96 8.47
C PHE A 43 0.76 -7.60 9.27
N ASP A 44 0.27 -8.76 8.85
CA ASP A 44 -0.87 -9.43 9.47
C ASP A 44 -2.13 -8.54 9.44
N LEU A 45 -2.39 -7.93 8.30
CA LEU A 45 -3.52 -7.04 8.06
C LEU A 45 -4.41 -7.59 6.95
N SER A 46 -5.71 -7.25 7.00
CA SER A 46 -6.58 -7.43 5.85
C SER A 46 -6.26 -6.36 4.80
N VAL A 47 -6.61 -6.64 3.55
CA VAL A 47 -6.38 -5.70 2.45
C VAL A 47 -7.32 -4.50 2.61
N PRO A 48 -6.80 -3.27 2.52
CA PRO A 48 -7.64 -2.08 2.65
C PRO A 48 -8.59 -1.89 1.47
N VAL A 49 -9.69 -1.20 1.74
CA VAL A 49 -10.65 -0.80 0.71
C VAL A 49 -10.19 0.52 0.10
N TRP A 50 -10.14 0.58 -1.23
CA TRP A 50 -9.82 1.82 -1.94
C TRP A 50 -11.02 2.75 -1.98
N LEU A 51 -10.84 3.97 -1.49
CA LEU A 51 -11.83 5.03 -1.59
C LEU A 51 -11.45 5.96 -2.75
N ASP A 52 -12.39 6.82 -3.17
CA ASP A 52 -12.14 7.73 -4.30
C ASP A 52 -10.90 8.59 -4.10
N LYS A 53 -10.67 9.03 -2.87
CA LYS A 53 -9.47 9.81 -2.51
C LYS A 53 -8.20 9.02 -2.81
N ASN A 54 -8.18 7.74 -2.49
CA ASN A 54 -7.01 6.90 -2.72
C ASN A 54 -6.71 6.74 -4.21
N ILE A 55 -7.76 6.55 -5.01
CA ILE A 55 -7.62 6.43 -6.45
C ILE A 55 -7.04 7.73 -7.03
N ALA A 56 -7.59 8.88 -6.62
CA ALA A 56 -7.13 10.18 -7.10
C ALA A 56 -5.67 10.45 -6.71
N ASP A 57 -5.32 10.18 -5.45
CA ASP A 57 -3.95 10.35 -4.97
C ASP A 57 -2.97 9.47 -5.73
N PHE A 58 -3.35 8.21 -5.92
CA PHE A 58 -2.48 7.24 -6.57
C PHE A 58 -2.24 7.56 -8.04
N LYS A 59 -3.28 8.02 -8.74
CA LYS A 59 -3.15 8.46 -10.14
C LYS A 59 -2.20 9.64 -10.27
N ARG A 60 -2.22 10.54 -9.31
CA ARG A 60 -1.43 11.77 -9.35
C ARG A 60 0.00 11.58 -8.82
N LEU A 61 0.16 10.82 -7.75
CA LEU A 61 1.41 10.75 -6.99
C LEU A 61 2.07 9.37 -6.98
N SER A 62 1.40 8.34 -7.50
CA SER A 62 1.80 6.93 -7.34
C SER A 62 1.97 6.56 -5.86
N LYS A 63 1.22 7.22 -4.99
CA LYS A 63 1.29 7.09 -3.55
C LYS A 63 -0.07 7.43 -2.95
N THR A 64 -0.47 6.69 -1.92
CA THR A 64 -1.67 6.99 -1.15
C THR A 64 -1.55 6.44 0.26
N ARG A 65 -2.43 6.89 1.16
CA ARG A 65 -2.49 6.48 2.55
C ARG A 65 -3.83 5.83 2.84
N PHE A 66 -3.78 4.71 3.53
CA PHE A 66 -4.98 4.01 4.02
C PHE A 66 -5.04 4.17 5.53
N ASN A 67 -6.08 4.85 6.03
CA ASN A 67 -6.31 5.02 7.46
C ASN A 67 -7.40 4.05 7.95
N GLN A 68 -7.91 4.24 9.18
CA GLN A 68 -8.94 3.37 9.73
C GLN A 68 -10.17 3.26 8.83
N ASP A 69 -10.53 4.32 8.10
CA ASP A 69 -11.71 4.32 7.22
C ASP A 69 -11.57 3.35 6.05
N ASN A 70 -10.35 2.98 5.71
CA ASN A 70 -10.05 2.04 4.62
C ASN A 70 -10.06 0.57 5.07
N PHE A 71 -10.11 0.31 6.38
CA PHE A 71 -10.06 -1.05 6.92
C PHE A 71 -11.37 -1.42 7.57
N ILE A 72 -11.84 -2.65 7.30
CA ILE A 72 -13.05 -3.17 7.94
C ILE A 72 -12.77 -3.49 9.41
N GLU A 73 -11.56 -3.98 9.69
CA GLU A 73 -11.14 -4.30 11.06
C GLU A 73 -10.53 -3.07 11.74
N SER A 74 -10.44 -3.08 13.07
CA SER A 74 -9.74 -2.05 13.82
C SER A 74 -8.25 -2.18 13.61
N VAL A 75 -7.58 -1.06 13.33
CA VAL A 75 -6.12 -1.01 13.20
C VAL A 75 -5.53 -0.15 14.31
N SER A 76 -4.32 -0.50 14.76
CA SER A 76 -3.67 0.18 15.88
C SER A 76 -2.78 1.35 15.46
N PHE A 77 -2.57 1.51 14.18
CA PHE A 77 -1.68 2.55 13.61
C PHE A 77 -2.50 3.67 12.97
N ASP A 78 -1.85 4.78 12.61
CA ASP A 78 -2.52 5.93 12.01
C ASP A 78 -2.83 5.69 10.53
N TYR A 79 -1.85 5.20 9.76
CA TYR A 79 -2.08 4.89 8.35
C TYR A 79 -1.01 3.96 7.79
N LEU A 80 -1.41 3.26 6.75
CA LEU A 80 -0.52 2.49 5.88
C LEU A 80 -0.31 3.30 4.61
N GLU A 81 0.92 3.67 4.31
CA GLU A 81 1.24 4.39 3.08
C GLU A 81 1.86 3.42 2.08
N ILE A 82 1.36 3.46 0.86
CA ILE A 82 1.96 2.71 -0.25
C ILE A 82 2.52 3.69 -1.28
N GLN A 83 3.63 3.33 -1.88
CA GLN A 83 4.28 4.15 -2.90
C GLN A 83 4.96 3.26 -3.92
N VAL A 84 4.69 3.51 -5.19
CA VAL A 84 5.43 2.85 -6.27
C VAL A 84 6.76 3.59 -6.43
N ILE A 85 7.86 2.90 -6.18
CA ILE A 85 9.19 3.51 -6.22
C ILE A 85 9.99 3.11 -7.44
N GLU A 86 9.54 2.08 -8.16
CA GLU A 86 10.18 1.66 -9.41
C GLU A 86 9.14 0.99 -10.32
N GLU A 87 9.14 1.32 -11.60
CA GLU A 87 8.26 0.71 -12.60
C GLU A 87 9.06 0.35 -13.85
N ASP A 88 8.54 -0.64 -14.58
CA ASP A 88 9.09 -1.04 -15.88
C ASP A 88 8.83 -0.01 -16.96
#